data_9038e260024b88d4a1ef84650cac2d34
#
_entry.id   9038e260024b88d4a1ef84650cac2d34
#
_cell.length_a   1.000
_cell.length_b   1.000
_cell.length_c   1.000
_cell.angle_alpha   90.00
_cell.angle_beta   90.00
_cell.angle_gamma   90.00
#
_symmetry.space_group_name_H-M   'P 1'
#
loop_
_entity.id
_entity.type
_entity.pdbx_description
1 polymer ?
#
loop_
_entity_poly.entity_id
_entity_poly.type
_entity_poly.pdbx_seq_one_letter_code
_entity_poly.pdbx_strand_id
1 'polypeptide(L)'
;MCKEKMIDRRGMLKLLTVAGLGGIASSVSAGPGIGVMVPGKGWVKSSGEKCEGDGTPLQFIPKTAADSAPLENELEKYPNCPYCGMNRTMWHHSRHLVQYDDGLVDGTCSIHCLSISLSLNLDRGPKAIYAADFGSEAKIKPLVDVEKATYLIGSKLSGTMTAKSKIAFVSAESAKKVQAENGGELGSFDDGLRAAYLSMAEDTTMIRKRRAEKVKKMQMKMKMKMDMQKKDG
;
A
#
# COMPACT_ATOMS: atom_id res chain seq x y z
N MET A 1 -25.72 -0.11 9.74
CA MET A 1 -25.95 -0.05 8.28
C MET A 1 -26.36 1.38 7.93
N CYS A 2 -25.43 2.19 7.42
CA CYS A 2 -25.76 3.56 6.98
C CYS A 2 -26.61 3.47 5.70
N LYS A 3 -27.82 4.05 5.73
CA LYS A 3 -28.67 4.17 4.54
C LYS A 3 -28.13 5.27 3.65
N GLU A 4 -27.57 4.90 2.49
CA GLU A 4 -27.06 5.83 1.48
C GLU A 4 -28.23 6.53 0.76
N LYS A 5 -28.25 7.89 0.79
CA LYS A 5 -29.03 8.69 -0.15
C LYS A 5 -28.09 9.15 -1.28
N MET A 6 -28.20 8.52 -2.45
CA MET A 6 -27.49 8.97 -3.65
C MET A 6 -28.15 10.21 -4.25
N ILE A 7 -27.36 11.23 -4.48
CA ILE A 7 -27.78 12.40 -5.27
C ILE A 7 -27.30 12.18 -6.71
N ASP A 8 -28.25 12.04 -7.63
CA ASP A 8 -28.01 11.89 -9.05
C ASP A 8 -27.38 13.18 -9.65
N ARG A 9 -26.47 13.01 -10.63
CA ARG A 9 -25.84 14.12 -11.37
C ARG A 9 -26.81 15.13 -11.94
N ARG A 10 -28.03 14.72 -12.31
CA ARG A 10 -29.10 15.59 -12.80
C ARG A 10 -29.76 16.41 -11.69
N GLY A 11 -29.77 15.93 -10.45
CA GLY A 11 -30.24 16.67 -9.28
C GLY A 11 -29.30 17.79 -8.87
N MET A 12 -27.97 17.62 -9.09
CA MET A 12 -26.97 18.63 -8.78
C MET A 12 -27.03 19.83 -9.74
N LEU A 13 -27.32 19.61 -11.03
CA LEU A 13 -27.49 20.67 -12.02
C LEU A 13 -28.76 21.52 -11.79
N LYS A 14 -29.82 20.95 -11.26
CA LYS A 14 -31.06 21.67 -10.95
C LYS A 14 -30.95 22.59 -9.70
N LEU A 15 -30.00 22.29 -8.79
CA LEU A 15 -29.74 23.13 -7.61
C LEU A 15 -28.91 24.39 -7.95
N LEU A 16 -28.19 24.41 -9.06
CA LEU A 16 -27.38 25.56 -9.49
C LEU A 16 -28.18 26.63 -10.25
N THR A 17 -29.38 26.32 -10.72
CA THR A 17 -30.21 27.25 -11.51
C THR A 17 -31.22 28.07 -10.70
N VAL A 18 -31.37 27.84 -9.38
CA VAL A 18 -32.34 28.55 -8.52
C VAL A 18 -31.65 29.59 -7.60
N ALA A 19 -30.31 29.68 -7.59
CA ALA A 19 -29.59 30.62 -6.71
C ALA A 19 -29.13 31.91 -7.42
N GLY A 20 -29.93 32.41 -8.34
CA GLY A 20 -29.74 33.74 -8.92
C GLY A 20 -30.78 34.74 -8.36
N LEU A 21 -30.32 35.78 -7.63
CA LEU A 21 -30.99 36.95 -7.12
C LEU A 21 -31.56 36.85 -5.67
N GLY A 22 -30.79 37.42 -4.74
CA GLY A 22 -31.25 37.76 -3.42
C GLY A 22 -30.13 37.74 -2.38
N GLY A 23 -29.43 38.89 -2.23
CA GLY A 23 -28.40 39.02 -1.21
C GLY A 23 -28.97 38.98 0.20
N ILE A 24 -28.60 37.99 0.96
CA ILE A 24 -28.53 38.01 2.43
C ILE A 24 -27.24 37.23 2.77
N ALA A 25 -26.25 37.92 3.32
CA ALA A 25 -25.06 37.34 3.89
C ALA A 25 -25.45 36.50 5.11
N SER A 26 -25.81 35.25 4.86
CA SER A 26 -25.83 34.22 5.90
C SER A 26 -24.47 33.61 5.93
N SER A 27 -23.72 33.82 7.02
CA SER A 27 -22.52 33.12 7.37
C SER A 27 -22.83 31.61 7.38
N VAL A 28 -22.67 30.97 6.23
CA VAL A 28 -22.66 29.51 6.15
C VAL A 28 -21.35 29.08 6.82
N SER A 29 -21.47 28.73 8.08
CA SER A 29 -20.47 27.92 8.75
C SER A 29 -20.44 26.58 7.99
N ALA A 30 -19.67 26.54 6.91
CA ALA A 30 -19.31 25.30 6.24
C ALA A 30 -18.36 24.55 7.19
N GLY A 31 -18.92 23.79 8.11
CA GLY A 31 -18.19 22.71 8.72
C GLY A 31 -17.64 21.83 7.57
N PRO A 32 -16.44 21.28 7.69
CA PRO A 32 -15.85 20.46 6.65
C PRO A 32 -16.80 19.31 6.36
N GLY A 33 -17.52 19.41 5.25
CA GLY A 33 -18.30 18.30 4.72
C GLY A 33 -17.31 17.24 4.27
N ILE A 34 -16.94 16.35 5.16
CA ILE A 34 -16.07 15.24 4.85
C ILE A 34 -16.81 14.35 3.86
N GLY A 35 -16.41 14.41 2.61
CA GLY A 35 -16.85 13.48 1.58
C GLY A 35 -15.71 12.53 1.27
N VAL A 36 -16.04 11.28 1.00
CA VAL A 36 -15.06 10.23 0.63
C VAL A 36 -15.32 9.81 -0.79
N MET A 37 -14.27 9.71 -1.60
CA MET A 37 -14.33 9.14 -2.94
C MET A 37 -14.33 7.61 -2.83
N VAL A 38 -15.48 6.98 -3.08
CA VAL A 38 -15.61 5.52 -3.06
C VAL A 38 -15.47 4.98 -4.49
N PRO A 39 -14.51 4.10 -4.77
CA PRO A 39 -14.37 3.48 -6.10
C PRO A 39 -15.66 2.82 -6.58
N GLY A 40 -16.12 3.19 -7.78
CA GLY A 40 -17.37 2.71 -8.36
C GLY A 40 -18.64 3.41 -7.90
N LYS A 41 -18.59 4.22 -6.83
CA LYS A 41 -19.74 4.99 -6.32
C LYS A 41 -19.55 6.51 -6.46
N GLY A 42 -18.33 6.98 -6.70
CA GLY A 42 -18.00 8.40 -6.78
C GLY A 42 -17.91 9.07 -5.39
N TRP A 43 -18.12 10.38 -5.36
CA TRP A 43 -18.05 11.18 -4.12
C TRP A 43 -19.27 10.91 -3.24
N VAL A 44 -19.07 10.34 -2.06
CA VAL A 44 -20.10 10.09 -1.04
C VAL A 44 -19.97 11.14 0.05
N LYS A 45 -20.97 12.01 0.21
CA LYS A 45 -21.01 12.99 1.27
C LYS A 45 -21.53 12.32 2.54
N SER A 46 -20.81 12.49 3.64
CA SER A 46 -21.28 12.06 4.96
C SER A 46 -22.60 12.80 5.29
N SER A 47 -23.64 12.08 5.67
CA SER A 47 -24.93 12.64 6.07
C SER A 47 -24.90 13.29 7.46
N GLY A 48 -23.74 13.38 8.08
CA GLY A 48 -23.58 13.87 9.45
C GLY A 48 -23.95 12.82 10.52
N GLU A 49 -24.47 11.68 10.14
CA GLU A 49 -24.54 10.51 11.04
C GLU A 49 -23.12 10.01 11.30
N LYS A 50 -22.76 9.89 12.57
CA LYS A 50 -21.50 9.25 12.96
C LYS A 50 -21.55 7.80 12.51
N CYS A 51 -20.90 7.50 11.39
CA CYS A 51 -20.52 6.12 11.14
C CYS A 51 -19.53 5.73 12.23
N GLU A 52 -19.76 4.59 12.88
CA GLU A 52 -18.75 3.99 13.75
C GLU A 52 -17.55 3.61 12.88
N GLY A 53 -16.54 4.44 12.88
CA GLY A 53 -15.33 4.30 12.10
C GLY A 53 -14.54 5.60 12.05
N ASP A 54 -13.26 5.49 11.83
CA ASP A 54 -12.30 6.60 11.76
C ASP A 54 -12.34 7.33 10.40
N GLY A 55 -13.25 7.00 9.51
CA GLY A 55 -13.35 7.55 8.15
C GLY A 55 -12.47 6.83 7.12
N THR A 56 -11.66 5.86 7.54
CA THR A 56 -10.86 5.03 6.63
C THR A 56 -11.80 4.21 5.74
N PRO A 57 -11.60 4.20 4.41
CA PRO A 57 -12.35 3.31 3.54
C PRO A 57 -12.26 1.86 4.00
N LEU A 58 -13.39 1.15 4.11
CA LEU A 58 -13.47 -0.22 4.64
C LEU A 58 -12.46 -1.19 4.01
N GLN A 59 -12.11 -0.99 2.75
CA GLN A 59 -11.12 -1.80 2.04
C GLN A 59 -9.68 -1.62 2.53
N PHE A 60 -9.42 -0.56 3.29
CA PHE A 60 -8.09 -0.22 3.82
C PHE A 60 -8.03 -0.25 5.35
N ILE A 61 -9.12 -0.59 6.02
CA ILE A 61 -9.10 -0.79 7.46
C ILE A 61 -8.15 -1.96 7.75
N PRO A 62 -7.11 -1.77 8.57
CA PRO A 62 -6.26 -2.84 9.02
C PRO A 62 -7.11 -3.94 9.67
N LYS A 63 -6.85 -5.19 9.31
CA LYS A 63 -7.62 -6.34 9.84
C LYS A 63 -7.26 -6.69 11.28
N THR A 64 -6.28 -6.00 11.85
CA THR A 64 -5.76 -6.23 13.19
C THR A 64 -6.09 -5.05 14.09
N ALA A 65 -6.29 -5.32 15.39
CA ALA A 65 -6.46 -4.28 16.40
C ALA A 65 -5.17 -3.46 16.58
N ALA A 66 -5.27 -2.31 17.29
CA ALA A 66 -4.11 -1.53 17.69
C ALA A 66 -3.10 -2.39 18.48
N ASP A 67 -1.82 -2.25 18.17
CA ASP A 67 -0.74 -3.06 18.74
C ASP A 67 0.30 -2.16 19.38
N SER A 68 0.50 -2.33 20.68
CA SER A 68 1.50 -1.56 21.46
C SER A 68 2.92 -2.11 21.32
N ALA A 69 3.08 -3.35 20.84
CA ALA A 69 4.37 -4.03 20.67
C ALA A 69 4.50 -4.63 19.24
N PRO A 70 4.50 -3.79 18.20
CA PRO A 70 4.36 -4.25 16.80
C PRO A 70 5.52 -5.11 16.30
N LEU A 71 6.69 -5.04 16.93
CA LEU A 71 7.87 -5.84 16.54
C LEU A 71 7.87 -7.24 17.16
N GLU A 72 7.11 -7.46 18.24
CA GLU A 72 7.06 -8.77 18.90
C GLU A 72 6.23 -9.75 18.04
N ASN A 73 6.84 -10.86 17.66
CA ASN A 73 6.20 -11.91 16.85
C ASN A 73 5.50 -11.36 15.60
N GLU A 74 6.09 -10.35 14.97
CA GLU A 74 5.45 -9.56 13.90
C GLU A 74 5.08 -10.40 12.66
N LEU A 75 5.80 -11.48 12.38
CA LEU A 75 5.47 -12.38 11.27
C LEU A 75 4.28 -13.30 11.58
N GLU A 76 4.00 -13.57 12.85
CA GLU A 76 2.81 -14.31 13.27
C GLU A 76 1.58 -13.39 13.29
N LYS A 77 1.73 -12.16 13.79
CA LYS A 77 0.66 -11.15 13.82
C LYS A 77 0.30 -10.66 12.41
N TYR A 78 1.31 -10.42 11.56
CA TYR A 78 1.18 -9.85 10.23
C TYR A 78 1.78 -10.79 9.16
N PRO A 79 1.26 -12.00 8.97
CA PRO A 79 1.91 -13.02 8.11
C PRO A 79 1.89 -12.65 6.63
N ASN A 80 0.90 -11.87 6.19
CA ASN A 80 0.71 -11.53 4.78
C ASN A 80 0.57 -10.02 4.58
N CYS A 81 1.13 -9.52 3.48
CA CYS A 81 0.98 -8.12 3.08
C CYS A 81 -0.50 -7.80 2.76
N PRO A 82 -1.13 -6.79 3.39
CA PRO A 82 -2.54 -6.48 3.19
C PRO A 82 -2.86 -5.97 1.77
N TYR A 83 -1.85 -5.47 1.05
CA TYR A 83 -2.04 -4.87 -0.28
C TYR A 83 -1.88 -5.87 -1.42
N CYS A 84 -0.94 -6.80 -1.33
CA CYS A 84 -0.65 -7.75 -2.42
C CYS A 84 -0.83 -9.23 -2.04
N GLY A 85 -1.04 -9.55 -0.76
CA GLY A 85 -1.22 -10.90 -0.27
C GLY A 85 0.05 -11.74 -0.15
N MET A 86 1.24 -11.17 -0.41
CA MET A 86 2.50 -11.91 -0.33
C MET A 86 2.82 -12.29 1.12
N ASN A 87 3.26 -13.53 1.32
CA ASN A 87 3.69 -14.02 2.62
C ASN A 87 4.99 -13.33 3.06
N ARG A 88 4.98 -12.66 4.21
CA ARG A 88 6.10 -11.84 4.69
C ARG A 88 7.27 -12.65 5.21
N THR A 89 7.04 -13.89 5.65
CA THR A 89 8.13 -14.81 6.01
C THR A 89 8.95 -15.22 4.78
N MET A 90 8.29 -15.49 3.63
CA MET A 90 8.98 -15.79 2.38
C MET A 90 9.75 -14.57 1.85
N TRP A 91 9.25 -13.36 2.08
CA TRP A 91 9.82 -12.10 1.62
C TRP A 91 10.43 -11.30 2.77
N HIS A 92 10.97 -12.02 3.78
CA HIS A 92 11.50 -11.41 5.01
C HIS A 92 12.62 -10.39 4.77
N HIS A 93 13.35 -10.50 3.67
CA HIS A 93 14.52 -9.67 3.35
C HIS A 93 14.17 -8.26 2.83
N SER A 94 12.95 -8.04 2.42
CA SER A 94 12.48 -6.76 1.86
C SER A 94 11.28 -6.18 2.60
N ARG A 95 10.77 -6.89 3.63
CA ARG A 95 9.57 -6.51 4.33
C ARG A 95 9.75 -5.22 5.11
N HIS A 96 8.65 -4.50 5.25
CA HIS A 96 8.53 -3.33 6.10
C HIS A 96 7.38 -3.50 7.08
N LEU A 97 7.34 -2.64 8.09
CA LEU A 97 6.25 -2.53 9.04
C LEU A 97 6.08 -1.07 9.37
N VAL A 98 4.86 -0.57 9.35
CA VAL A 98 4.52 0.78 9.80
C VAL A 98 3.51 0.69 10.93
N GLN A 99 3.77 1.42 12.01
CA GLN A 99 2.82 1.71 13.07
C GLN A 99 2.34 3.15 12.92
N TYR A 100 1.04 3.33 12.92
CA TYR A 100 0.39 4.64 12.85
C TYR A 100 0.11 5.23 14.24
N ASP A 101 -0.23 6.52 14.31
CA ASP A 101 -0.48 7.22 15.57
C ASP A 101 -1.64 6.64 16.37
N ASP A 102 -2.63 6.05 15.69
CA ASP A 102 -3.75 5.33 16.31
C ASP A 102 -3.39 3.92 16.82
N GLY A 103 -2.11 3.52 16.71
CA GLY A 103 -1.61 2.21 17.12
C GLY A 103 -1.89 1.08 16.15
N LEU A 104 -2.56 1.33 15.03
CA LEU A 104 -2.75 0.32 13.99
C LEU A 104 -1.45 0.08 13.23
N VAL A 105 -1.31 -1.13 12.69
CA VAL A 105 -0.06 -1.59 12.08
C VAL A 105 -0.31 -2.23 10.73
N ASP A 106 0.49 -1.83 9.74
CA ASP A 106 0.56 -2.51 8.46
C ASP A 106 1.91 -3.21 8.27
N GLY A 107 1.87 -4.54 8.17
CA GLY A 107 3.03 -5.34 7.76
C GLY A 107 3.06 -5.51 6.25
N THR A 108 4.02 -4.88 5.57
CA THR A 108 4.13 -4.94 4.11
C THR A 108 5.29 -5.83 3.65
N CYS A 109 5.22 -6.35 2.42
CA CYS A 109 6.26 -7.21 1.85
C CYS A 109 7.46 -6.42 1.31
N SER A 110 7.31 -5.12 1.07
CA SER A 110 8.34 -4.26 0.49
C SER A 110 8.00 -2.79 0.65
N ILE A 111 8.95 -1.91 0.36
CA ILE A 111 8.74 -0.45 0.31
C ILE A 111 7.70 -0.05 -0.75
N HIS A 112 7.49 -0.85 -1.82
CA HIS A 112 6.43 -0.62 -2.80
C HIS A 112 5.04 -0.67 -2.13
N CYS A 113 4.77 -1.71 -1.35
CA CYS A 113 3.50 -1.82 -0.63
C CYS A 113 3.42 -0.88 0.59
N LEU A 114 4.56 -0.55 1.21
CA LEU A 114 4.63 0.49 2.23
C LEU A 114 4.22 1.86 1.67
N SER A 115 4.69 2.23 0.48
CA SER A 115 4.29 3.51 -0.15
C SER A 115 2.79 3.58 -0.44
N ILE A 116 2.15 2.45 -0.77
CA ILE A 116 0.70 2.36 -0.88
C ILE A 116 0.04 2.58 0.48
N SER A 117 0.54 1.90 1.53
CA SER A 117 0.05 2.06 2.90
C SER A 117 0.08 3.52 3.34
N LEU A 118 1.23 4.17 3.20
CA LEU A 118 1.41 5.58 3.57
C LEU A 118 0.50 6.51 2.79
N SER A 119 0.29 6.26 1.49
CA SER A 119 -0.61 7.08 0.65
C SER A 119 -2.08 6.97 1.04
N LEU A 120 -2.51 5.80 1.53
CA LEU A 120 -3.89 5.54 1.91
C LEU A 120 -4.21 5.99 3.34
N ASN A 121 -3.20 6.18 4.17
CA ASN A 121 -3.33 6.52 5.58
C ASN A 121 -2.65 7.86 5.93
N LEU A 122 -2.71 8.84 5.01
CA LEU A 122 -2.08 10.16 5.20
C LEU A 122 -2.59 10.90 6.45
N ASP A 123 -3.85 10.73 6.78
CA ASP A 123 -4.52 11.35 7.93
C ASP A 123 -4.15 10.71 9.27
N ARG A 124 -3.64 9.49 9.25
CA ARG A 124 -3.24 8.77 10.47
C ARG A 124 -1.85 9.13 10.97
N GLY A 125 -0.96 9.52 10.07
CA GLY A 125 0.45 9.78 10.37
C GLY A 125 1.24 8.53 10.77
N PRO A 126 2.39 8.26 10.17
CA PRO A 126 3.26 7.18 10.60
C PRO A 126 3.98 7.54 11.90
N LYS A 127 3.73 6.78 12.97
CA LYS A 127 4.42 6.91 14.26
C LYS A 127 5.82 6.32 14.21
N ALA A 128 5.98 5.16 13.57
CA ALA A 128 7.25 4.49 13.41
C ALA A 128 7.23 3.60 12.17
N ILE A 129 8.32 3.55 11.44
CA ILE A 129 8.50 2.73 10.24
C ILE A 129 9.75 1.88 10.42
N TYR A 130 9.64 0.60 10.06
CA TYR A 130 10.72 -0.37 10.15
C TYR A 130 10.94 -1.06 8.82
N ALA A 131 12.18 -1.41 8.53
CA ALA A 131 12.61 -2.15 7.35
C ALA A 131 13.46 -3.35 7.74
N ALA A 132 13.45 -4.40 6.93
CA ALA A 132 14.34 -5.53 7.11
C ALA A 132 15.78 -5.15 6.82
N ASP A 133 16.71 -5.43 7.75
CA ASP A 133 18.14 -5.27 7.54
C ASP A 133 18.68 -6.41 6.64
N PHE A 134 18.88 -6.11 5.37
CA PHE A 134 19.40 -7.08 4.41
C PHE A 134 20.82 -7.53 4.73
N GLY A 135 21.61 -6.66 5.38
CA GLY A 135 23.01 -6.94 5.76
C GLY A 135 23.15 -7.93 6.92
N SER A 136 22.10 -8.20 7.68
CA SER A 136 22.12 -9.16 8.77
C SER A 136 22.34 -10.59 8.27
N GLU A 137 23.10 -11.40 9.01
CA GLU A 137 23.31 -12.82 8.72
C GLU A 137 22.18 -13.72 9.25
N ALA A 138 21.23 -13.15 10.03
CA ALA A 138 20.12 -13.90 10.56
C ALA A 138 19.26 -14.52 9.44
N LYS A 139 18.79 -15.77 9.68
CA LYS A 139 17.93 -16.49 8.73
C LYS A 139 16.68 -15.69 8.36
N ILE A 140 16.03 -15.09 9.34
CA ILE A 140 14.97 -14.10 9.16
C ILE A 140 15.60 -12.75 9.45
N LYS A 141 15.65 -11.86 8.48
CA LYS A 141 16.26 -10.53 8.63
C LYS A 141 15.53 -9.75 9.72
N PRO A 142 16.22 -9.14 10.70
CA PRO A 142 15.56 -8.33 11.72
C PRO A 142 14.96 -7.06 11.12
N LEU A 143 13.90 -6.54 11.76
CA LEU A 143 13.38 -5.22 11.45
C LEU A 143 14.13 -4.15 12.23
N VAL A 144 14.47 -3.07 11.56
CA VAL A 144 15.19 -1.92 12.09
C VAL A 144 14.48 -0.64 11.72
N ASP A 145 14.65 0.39 12.54
CA ASP A 145 14.12 1.71 12.27
C ASP A 145 14.70 2.27 10.96
N VAL A 146 13.83 2.74 10.08
CA VAL A 146 14.24 3.26 8.75
C VAL A 146 15.13 4.48 8.83
N GLU A 147 15.03 5.28 9.91
CA GLU A 147 15.88 6.45 10.12
C GLU A 147 17.35 6.08 10.39
N LYS A 148 17.59 4.82 10.79
CA LYS A 148 18.92 4.27 11.04
C LYS A 148 19.44 3.44 9.86
N ALA A 149 18.67 3.35 8.77
CA ALA A 149 19.00 2.49 7.66
C ALA A 149 19.53 3.28 6.47
N THR A 150 20.52 2.70 5.78
CA THR A 150 20.97 3.14 4.46
C THR A 150 20.28 2.28 3.40
N TYR A 151 19.67 2.89 2.40
CA TYR A 151 19.03 2.19 1.30
C TYR A 151 19.92 2.06 0.08
N LEU A 152 20.00 0.87 -0.48
CA LEU A 152 20.59 0.60 -1.80
C LEU A 152 19.48 0.57 -2.85
N ILE A 153 19.50 1.53 -3.78
CA ILE A 153 18.44 1.80 -4.74
C ILE A 153 18.90 1.47 -6.15
N GLY A 154 18.12 0.66 -6.88
CA GLY A 154 18.38 0.39 -8.30
C GLY A 154 19.61 -0.49 -8.59
N SER A 155 19.99 -1.35 -7.64
CA SER A 155 21.02 -2.37 -7.82
C SER A 155 20.55 -3.52 -8.72
N LYS A 156 21.46 -4.43 -9.11
CA LYS A 156 21.14 -5.66 -9.84
C LYS A 156 20.37 -6.68 -8.99
N LEU A 157 20.27 -6.48 -7.69
CA LEU A 157 19.47 -7.33 -6.82
C LEU A 157 17.98 -7.24 -7.21
N SER A 158 17.29 -8.36 -7.06
CA SER A 158 15.87 -8.43 -7.39
C SER A 158 15.03 -7.55 -6.45
N GLY A 159 14.20 -6.69 -7.01
CA GLY A 159 13.20 -5.95 -6.25
C GLY A 159 11.98 -6.80 -5.93
N THR A 160 11.36 -6.55 -4.78
CA THR A 160 10.09 -7.17 -4.39
C THR A 160 8.93 -6.26 -4.80
N MET A 161 8.04 -6.75 -5.64
CA MET A 161 6.92 -6.00 -6.25
C MET A 161 7.35 -4.82 -7.14
N THR A 162 8.63 -4.67 -7.43
CA THR A 162 9.21 -3.57 -8.19
C THR A 162 10.32 -4.10 -9.10
N ALA A 163 10.54 -3.46 -10.24
CA ALA A 163 11.68 -3.75 -11.10
C ALA A 163 12.97 -3.13 -10.53
N LYS A 164 12.86 -1.94 -9.93
CA LYS A 164 13.97 -1.21 -9.32
C LYS A 164 14.09 -1.59 -7.85
N SER A 165 15.15 -2.32 -7.48
CA SER A 165 15.42 -2.72 -6.08
C SER A 165 15.54 -1.52 -5.14
N LYS A 166 15.07 -1.69 -3.90
CA LYS A 166 15.20 -0.71 -2.80
C LYS A 166 15.33 -1.52 -1.52
N ILE A 167 16.54 -1.64 -1.01
CA ILE A 167 16.93 -2.60 0.03
C ILE A 167 17.61 -1.86 1.16
N ALA A 168 17.20 -2.11 2.40
CA ALA A 168 17.70 -1.42 3.58
C ALA A 168 18.84 -2.19 4.25
N PHE A 169 19.78 -1.46 4.80
CA PHE A 169 20.93 -1.95 5.56
C PHE A 169 21.14 -1.07 6.80
N VAL A 170 21.38 -1.67 7.96
CA VAL A 170 21.82 -0.92 9.14
C VAL A 170 23.28 -0.47 8.99
N SER A 171 24.15 -1.39 8.54
CA SER A 171 25.56 -1.06 8.32
C SER A 171 25.77 -0.40 6.97
N ALA A 172 26.23 0.84 6.99
CA ALA A 172 26.64 1.56 5.80
C ALA A 172 27.79 0.87 5.04
N GLU A 173 28.66 0.16 5.77
CA GLU A 173 29.75 -0.62 5.18
C GLU A 173 29.21 -1.83 4.42
N SER A 174 28.24 -2.55 5.02
CA SER A 174 27.53 -3.65 4.32
C SER A 174 26.82 -3.15 3.07
N ALA A 175 26.16 -1.99 3.14
CA ALA A 175 25.52 -1.37 1.99
C ALA A 175 26.52 -1.04 0.88
N LYS A 176 27.68 -0.43 1.22
CA LYS A 176 28.76 -0.11 0.28
C LYS A 176 29.36 -1.36 -0.37
N LYS A 177 29.57 -2.43 0.41
CA LYS A 177 30.06 -3.71 -0.12
C LYS A 177 29.10 -4.28 -1.16
N VAL A 178 27.83 -4.35 -0.84
CA VAL A 178 26.80 -4.85 -1.77
C VAL A 178 26.65 -3.93 -2.99
N GLN A 179 26.77 -2.61 -2.81
CA GLN A 179 26.78 -1.64 -3.91
C GLN A 179 27.95 -1.88 -4.87
N ALA A 180 29.15 -2.12 -4.37
CA ALA A 180 30.34 -2.36 -5.20
C ALA A 180 30.15 -3.57 -6.11
N GLU A 181 29.46 -4.62 -5.64
CA GLU A 181 29.21 -5.85 -6.40
C GLU A 181 28.00 -5.73 -7.34
N ASN A 182 26.97 -5.00 -6.94
CA ASN A 182 25.67 -5.02 -7.60
C ASN A 182 25.28 -3.67 -8.23
N GLY A 183 26.09 -2.63 -8.07
CA GLY A 183 25.75 -1.27 -8.51
C GLY A 183 24.60 -0.68 -7.71
N GLY A 184 24.00 0.38 -8.22
CA GLY A 184 22.94 1.13 -7.56
C GLY A 184 23.45 2.35 -6.82
N GLU A 185 22.56 3.08 -6.18
CA GLU A 185 22.83 4.31 -5.44
C GLU A 185 22.49 4.13 -3.96
N LEU A 186 23.33 4.65 -3.08
CA LEU A 186 23.03 4.70 -1.65
C LEU A 186 22.23 5.97 -1.34
N GLY A 187 21.25 5.84 -0.46
CA GLY A 187 20.41 6.96 -0.04
C GLY A 187 19.74 6.70 1.31
N SER A 188 18.95 7.66 1.74
CA SER A 188 18.10 7.59 2.92
C SER A 188 16.84 6.76 2.67
N PHE A 189 16.03 6.58 3.72
CA PHE A 189 14.67 6.05 3.58
C PHE A 189 13.82 6.91 2.63
N ASP A 190 13.89 8.23 2.75
CA ASP A 190 13.15 9.16 1.89
C ASP A 190 13.52 9.05 0.42
N ASP A 191 14.80 8.80 0.10
CA ASP A 191 15.24 8.54 -1.27
C ASP A 191 14.68 7.22 -1.79
N GLY A 192 14.67 6.19 -0.95
CA GLY A 192 14.04 4.90 -1.24
C GLY A 192 12.53 5.03 -1.46
N LEU A 193 11.86 5.79 -0.62
CA LEU A 193 10.41 6.04 -0.70
C LEU A 193 10.06 6.87 -1.95
N ARG A 194 10.82 7.94 -2.23
CA ARG A 194 10.68 8.73 -3.45
C ARG A 194 10.86 7.85 -4.70
N ALA A 195 11.88 7.01 -4.71
CA ALA A 195 12.10 6.06 -5.81
C ALA A 195 10.96 5.04 -5.93
N ALA A 196 10.31 4.64 -4.83
CA ALA A 196 9.16 3.75 -4.85
C ALA A 196 7.95 4.43 -5.53
N TYR A 197 7.64 5.67 -5.18
CA TYR A 197 6.55 6.42 -5.82
C TYR A 197 6.81 6.66 -7.30
N LEU A 198 8.01 7.07 -7.69
CA LEU A 198 8.35 7.33 -9.09
C LEU A 198 8.27 6.07 -9.97
N SER A 199 8.66 4.91 -9.43
CA SER A 199 8.58 3.64 -10.16
C SER A 199 7.19 2.98 -10.12
N MET A 200 6.23 3.51 -9.36
CA MET A 200 4.92 2.88 -9.13
C MET A 200 4.15 2.61 -10.44
N ALA A 201 4.18 3.54 -11.38
CA ALA A 201 3.49 3.39 -12.66
C ALA A 201 4.10 2.25 -13.51
N GLU A 202 5.42 2.15 -13.55
CA GLU A 202 6.15 1.09 -14.26
C GLU A 202 5.92 -0.26 -13.60
N ASP A 203 6.00 -0.30 -12.27
CA ASP A 203 5.73 -1.49 -11.46
C ASP A 203 4.30 -2.00 -11.68
N THR A 204 3.31 -1.10 -11.70
CA THR A 204 1.92 -1.44 -11.98
C THR A 204 1.77 -2.04 -13.37
N THR A 205 2.42 -1.45 -14.36
CA THR A 205 2.40 -1.96 -15.76
C THR A 205 3.01 -3.35 -15.83
N MET A 206 4.16 -3.57 -15.20
CA MET A 206 4.83 -4.87 -15.13
C MET A 206 3.94 -5.93 -14.47
N ILE A 207 3.35 -5.62 -13.34
CA ILE A 207 2.47 -6.52 -12.58
C ILE A 207 1.25 -6.91 -13.43
N ARG A 208 0.62 -5.94 -14.10
CA ARG A 208 -0.52 -6.20 -14.99
C ARG A 208 -0.14 -7.14 -16.13
N LYS A 209 0.98 -6.93 -16.80
CA LYS A 209 1.49 -7.80 -17.87
C LYS A 209 1.70 -9.24 -17.36
N ARG A 210 2.43 -9.40 -16.24
CA ARG A 210 2.69 -10.73 -15.64
C ARG A 210 1.41 -11.46 -15.24
N ARG A 211 0.42 -10.75 -14.69
CA ARG A 211 -0.90 -11.33 -14.37
C ARG A 211 -1.64 -11.79 -15.62
N ALA A 212 -1.67 -10.97 -16.67
CA ALA A 212 -2.31 -11.33 -17.93
C ALA A 212 -1.67 -12.58 -18.58
N GLU A 213 -0.32 -12.66 -18.56
CA GLU A 213 0.40 -13.84 -19.05
C GLU A 213 0.09 -15.10 -18.22
N LYS A 214 0.03 -14.95 -16.89
CA LYS A 214 -0.34 -16.05 -16.00
C LYS A 214 -1.74 -16.58 -16.29
N VAL A 215 -2.71 -15.68 -16.48
CA VAL A 215 -4.10 -16.05 -16.85
C VAL A 215 -4.12 -16.77 -18.18
N LYS A 216 -3.45 -16.25 -19.21
CA LYS A 216 -3.35 -16.92 -20.53
C LYS A 216 -2.77 -18.33 -20.41
N LYS A 217 -1.65 -18.50 -19.66
CA LYS A 217 -1.03 -19.81 -19.43
C LYS A 217 -1.98 -20.77 -18.71
N MET A 218 -2.76 -20.29 -17.74
CA MET A 218 -3.76 -21.12 -17.06
C MET A 218 -4.89 -21.54 -17.99
N GLN A 219 -5.43 -20.63 -18.81
CA GLN A 219 -6.47 -20.92 -19.79
C GLN A 219 -6.00 -21.95 -20.82
N MET A 220 -4.77 -21.80 -21.34
CA MET A 220 -4.17 -22.78 -22.26
C MET A 220 -4.05 -24.16 -21.62
N LYS A 221 -3.56 -24.25 -20.36
CA LYS A 221 -3.48 -25.52 -19.64
C LYS A 221 -4.84 -26.17 -19.42
N MET A 222 -5.85 -25.38 -19.07
CA MET A 222 -7.22 -25.89 -18.93
C MET A 222 -7.77 -26.41 -20.26
N LYS A 223 -7.58 -25.66 -21.36
CA LYS A 223 -8.00 -26.08 -22.70
C LYS A 223 -7.34 -27.41 -23.10
N MET A 224 -6.01 -27.53 -22.93
CA MET A 224 -5.29 -28.76 -23.22
C MET A 224 -5.82 -29.95 -22.41
N LYS A 225 -6.11 -29.76 -21.11
CA LYS A 225 -6.70 -30.84 -20.29
C LYS A 225 -8.07 -31.27 -20.80
N MET A 226 -8.92 -30.31 -21.16
CA MET A 226 -10.26 -30.62 -21.73
C MET A 226 -10.17 -31.35 -23.08
N ASP A 227 -9.22 -30.95 -23.94
CA ASP A 227 -9.01 -31.58 -25.24
C ASP A 227 -8.45 -33.02 -25.10
N MET A 228 -7.62 -33.29 -24.10
CA MET A 228 -7.16 -34.65 -23.76
C MET A 228 -8.30 -35.53 -23.26
N GLN A 229 -9.14 -35.02 -22.34
CA GLN A 229 -10.27 -35.79 -21.82
C GLN A 229 -11.33 -36.13 -22.89
N LYS A 230 -11.44 -35.32 -23.95
CA LYS A 230 -12.33 -35.60 -25.08
C LYS A 230 -11.79 -36.66 -26.07
N LYS A 231 -10.49 -36.96 -26.01
CA LYS A 231 -9.88 -37.99 -26.87
C LYS A 231 -9.89 -39.39 -26.25
N ASP A 232 -10.02 -39.45 -24.93
CA ASP A 232 -9.95 -40.69 -24.14
C ASP A 232 -11.37 -41.24 -23.77
N GLY A 233 -12.45 -40.58 -24.20
CA GLY A 233 -13.84 -40.99 -24.05
C GLY A 233 -14.57 -41.09 -25.41
#